data_be28bbd52d1b81bfe187a9d16635503d
#
_entry.id   be28bbd52d1b81bfe187a9d16635503d
#
_cell.length_a   1.000
_cell.length_b   1.000
_cell.length_c   1.000
_cell.angle_alpha   90.00
_cell.angle_beta   90.00
_cell.angle_gamma   90.00
#
_symmetry.space_group_name_H-M   'P 1'
#
loop_
_entity.id
_entity.type
_entity.pdbx_description
1 polymer ?
#
loop_
_entity_poly.entity_id
_entity_poly.type
_entity_poly.pdbx_seq_one_letter_code
_entity_poly.pdbx_strand_id
1 'polypeptide(L)'
;MINPKQQEFKKRLYDFVLRLIKFIEDCKKSSTTRIVGDQLLRSGTGILGTYIEGLASSSKKELTNYFNHSLKSANESKVWVCVLRDTNNGAR
;
A
#
# COMPACT_ATOMS: atom_id res chain seq x y z
N MET A 1 -22.34 1.63 8.29
CA MET A 1 -22.50 1.02 6.98
C MET A 1 -21.75 1.80 5.91
N ILE A 2 -21.09 1.10 5.01
CA ILE A 2 -20.25 1.70 3.98
C ILE A 2 -21.09 2.06 2.76
N ASN A 3 -20.92 3.27 2.21
CA ASN A 3 -21.68 3.71 1.04
C ASN A 3 -21.03 3.22 -0.26
N PRO A 4 -21.75 3.31 -1.41
CA PRO A 4 -21.21 2.79 -2.68
C PRO A 4 -19.87 3.35 -3.11
N LYS A 5 -19.59 4.64 -2.86
CA LYS A 5 -18.31 5.24 -3.22
C LYS A 5 -17.18 4.66 -2.38
N GLN A 6 -17.44 4.44 -1.09
CA GLN A 6 -16.46 3.84 -0.19
C GLN A 6 -16.19 2.40 -0.56
N GLN A 7 -17.25 1.66 -0.97
CA GLN A 7 -17.12 0.29 -1.46
C GLN A 7 -16.22 0.24 -2.69
N GLU A 8 -16.45 1.14 -3.64
CA GLU A 8 -15.68 1.20 -4.86
C GLU A 8 -14.22 1.53 -4.58
N PHE A 9 -13.98 2.50 -3.72
CA PHE A 9 -12.61 2.88 -3.37
C PHE A 9 -11.89 1.74 -2.65
N LYS A 10 -12.57 1.07 -1.75
CA LYS A 10 -12.01 -0.09 -1.05
C LYS A 10 -11.60 -1.18 -2.06
N LYS A 11 -12.44 -1.41 -3.06
CA LYS A 11 -12.12 -2.38 -4.11
C LYS A 11 -10.90 -1.96 -4.91
N ARG A 12 -10.77 -0.67 -5.20
CA ARG A 12 -9.61 -0.14 -5.93
C ARG A 12 -8.34 -0.31 -5.11
N LEU A 13 -8.41 -0.13 -3.81
CA LEU A 13 -7.26 -0.36 -2.93
C LEU A 13 -6.90 -1.85 -2.88
N TYR A 14 -7.90 -2.71 -2.86
CA TYR A 14 -7.68 -4.14 -2.88
C TYR A 14 -6.96 -4.55 -4.16
N ASP A 15 -7.46 -4.06 -5.30
CA ASP A 15 -6.84 -4.34 -6.60
C ASP A 15 -5.41 -3.79 -6.67
N PHE A 16 -5.18 -2.63 -6.06
CA PHE A 16 -3.85 -2.06 -5.96
C PHE A 16 -2.90 -2.99 -5.21
N VAL A 17 -3.36 -3.54 -4.09
CA VAL A 17 -2.55 -4.47 -3.29
C VAL A 17 -2.19 -5.70 -4.12
N LEU A 18 -3.14 -6.24 -4.88
CA LEU A 18 -2.87 -7.40 -5.72
C LEU A 18 -1.81 -7.09 -6.79
N ARG A 19 -1.91 -5.91 -7.42
CA ARG A 19 -0.91 -5.50 -8.40
C ARG A 19 0.45 -5.27 -7.76
N LEU A 20 0.45 -4.76 -6.55
CA LEU A 20 1.68 -4.54 -5.80
C LEU A 20 2.39 -5.86 -5.52
N ILE A 21 1.64 -6.87 -5.09
CA ILE A 21 2.17 -8.20 -4.83
C ILE A 21 2.80 -8.77 -6.10
N LYS A 22 2.10 -8.65 -7.22
CA LYS A 22 2.62 -9.14 -8.49
C LYS A 22 3.92 -8.41 -8.89
N PHE A 23 3.94 -7.09 -8.69
CA PHE A 23 5.13 -6.30 -8.98
C PHE A 23 6.33 -6.79 -8.17
N ILE A 24 6.12 -7.04 -6.86
CA ILE A 24 7.19 -7.53 -6.00
C ILE A 24 7.67 -8.91 -6.46
N GLU A 25 6.72 -9.79 -6.79
CA GLU A 25 7.05 -11.15 -7.21
C GLU A 25 7.78 -11.20 -8.55
N ASP A 26 7.56 -10.22 -9.41
CA ASP A 26 8.25 -10.14 -10.69
C ASP A 26 9.65 -9.54 -10.58
N CYS A 27 10.02 -9.00 -9.44
CA CYS A 27 11.35 -8.45 -9.23
C CYS A 27 12.40 -9.57 -9.15
N LYS A 28 13.64 -9.25 -9.52
CA LYS A 28 14.75 -10.18 -9.39
C LYS A 28 14.89 -10.66 -7.95
N LYS A 29 15.14 -11.93 -7.77
CA LYS A 29 15.40 -12.49 -6.44
C LYS A 29 16.77 -12.06 -5.96
N SER A 30 16.81 -11.36 -4.83
CA SER A 30 18.04 -10.91 -4.19
C SER A 30 17.73 -10.53 -2.75
N SER A 31 18.78 -10.35 -1.95
CA SER A 31 18.59 -9.90 -0.56
C SER A 31 17.94 -8.52 -0.53
N THR A 32 18.38 -7.62 -1.40
CA THR A 32 17.84 -6.27 -1.47
C THR A 32 16.36 -6.30 -1.83
N THR A 33 15.99 -7.06 -2.86
CA THR A 33 14.59 -7.17 -3.30
C THR A 33 13.74 -7.76 -2.19
N ARG A 34 14.24 -8.76 -1.47
CA ARG A 34 13.48 -9.34 -0.37
C ARG A 34 13.21 -8.33 0.73
N ILE A 35 14.24 -7.60 1.15
CA ILE A 35 14.11 -6.64 2.24
C ILE A 35 13.21 -5.47 1.86
N VAL A 36 13.47 -4.86 0.72
CA VAL A 36 12.69 -3.72 0.25
C VAL A 36 11.27 -4.15 -0.13
N GLY A 37 11.14 -5.35 -0.72
CA GLY A 37 9.83 -5.92 -1.04
C GLY A 37 8.97 -6.12 0.19
N ASP A 38 9.58 -6.57 1.30
CA ASP A 38 8.85 -6.73 2.57
C ASP A 38 8.37 -5.38 3.10
N GLN A 39 9.19 -4.33 2.98
CA GLN A 39 8.79 -2.99 3.39
C GLN A 39 7.64 -2.48 2.52
N LEU A 40 7.71 -2.70 1.22
CA LEU A 40 6.66 -2.29 0.29
C LEU A 40 5.37 -3.04 0.57
N LEU A 41 5.45 -4.34 0.81
CA LEU A 41 4.27 -5.14 1.11
C LEU A 41 3.62 -4.66 2.41
N ARG A 42 4.41 -4.35 3.42
CA ARG A 42 3.91 -3.83 4.69
C ARG A 42 3.22 -2.48 4.51
N SER A 43 3.88 -1.53 3.84
CA SER A 43 3.29 -0.20 3.66
C SER A 43 2.09 -0.26 2.72
N GLY A 44 2.16 -1.05 1.66
CA GLY A 44 1.07 -1.18 0.70
C GLY A 44 -0.18 -1.81 1.29
N THR A 45 -0.03 -2.92 2.02
CA THR A 45 -1.17 -3.54 2.70
C THR A 45 -1.69 -2.65 3.82
N GLY A 46 -0.80 -1.85 4.43
CA GLY A 46 -1.18 -0.89 5.45
C GLY A 46 -2.15 0.17 4.94
N ILE A 47 -2.01 0.58 3.69
CA ILE A 47 -2.95 1.55 3.09
C ILE A 47 -4.37 0.99 3.14
N LEU A 48 -4.55 -0.24 2.69
CA LEU A 48 -5.87 -0.89 2.70
C LEU A 48 -6.36 -1.15 4.11
N GLY A 49 -5.49 -1.69 4.96
CA GLY A 49 -5.86 -2.05 6.34
C GLY A 49 -6.32 -0.84 7.14
N THR A 50 -5.57 0.27 7.09
CA THR A 50 -5.95 1.45 7.85
C THR A 50 -7.18 2.13 7.26
N TYR A 51 -7.39 2.04 5.94
CA TYR A 51 -8.61 2.55 5.34
C TYR A 51 -9.84 1.79 5.87
N ILE A 52 -9.74 0.46 5.91
CA ILE A 52 -10.82 -0.39 6.42
C ILE A 52 -11.11 -0.05 7.89
N GLU A 53 -10.06 0.08 8.70
CA GLU A 53 -10.21 0.44 10.11
C GLU A 53 -10.85 1.82 10.26
N GLY A 54 -10.46 2.76 9.39
CA GLY A 54 -11.05 4.11 9.40
C GLY A 54 -12.53 4.09 9.13
N LEU A 55 -12.99 3.27 8.19
CA LEU A 55 -14.42 3.16 7.88
C LEU A 55 -15.22 2.61 9.06
N ALA A 56 -14.59 1.81 9.92
CA ALA A 56 -15.23 1.21 11.07
C ALA A 56 -15.11 2.08 12.33
N SER A 57 -14.44 3.23 12.23
CA SER A 57 -14.21 4.08 13.40
C SER A 57 -15.49 4.72 13.90
N SER A 58 -15.51 5.08 15.18
CA SER A 58 -16.70 5.57 15.85
C SER A 58 -16.77 7.10 15.94
N SER A 59 -15.73 7.80 15.52
CA SER A 59 -15.71 9.27 15.57
C SER A 59 -15.00 9.85 14.34
N LYS A 60 -15.34 11.11 14.06
CA LYS A 60 -14.71 11.82 12.94
C LYS A 60 -13.23 12.01 13.16
N LYS A 61 -12.83 12.25 14.40
CA LYS A 61 -11.42 12.41 14.74
C LYS A 61 -10.65 11.13 14.47
N GLU A 62 -11.21 10.00 14.88
CA GLU A 62 -10.61 8.69 14.67
C GLU A 62 -10.49 8.37 13.19
N LEU A 63 -11.56 8.64 12.43
CA LEU A 63 -11.59 8.45 10.99
C LEU A 63 -10.46 9.24 10.32
N THR A 64 -10.30 10.50 10.69
CA THR A 64 -9.27 11.37 10.16
C THR A 64 -7.88 10.82 10.46
N ASN A 65 -7.68 10.33 11.68
CA ASN A 65 -6.39 9.75 12.08
C ASN A 65 -6.03 8.53 11.24
N TYR A 66 -7.00 7.65 10.99
CA TYR A 66 -6.75 6.47 10.15
C TYR A 66 -6.44 6.86 8.71
N PHE A 67 -7.16 7.85 8.17
CA PHE A 67 -6.91 8.29 6.80
C PHE A 67 -5.54 8.96 6.65
N ASN A 68 -5.11 9.72 7.65
CA ASN A 68 -3.77 10.29 7.66
C ASN A 68 -2.71 9.19 7.70
N HIS A 69 -2.97 8.13 8.43
CA HIS A 69 -2.07 6.98 8.50
C HIS A 69 -1.95 6.29 7.14
N SER A 70 -3.10 6.11 6.46
CA SER A 70 -3.11 5.55 5.12
C SER A 70 -2.29 6.41 4.15
N LEU A 71 -2.41 7.73 4.26
CA LEU A 71 -1.65 8.65 3.41
C LEU A 71 -0.14 8.51 3.64
N LYS A 72 0.29 8.40 4.88
CA LYS A 72 1.70 8.17 5.19
C LYS A 72 2.19 6.87 4.59
N SER A 73 1.39 5.81 4.70
CA SER A 73 1.73 4.51 4.13
C SER A 73 1.83 4.59 2.60
N ALA A 74 0.94 5.36 1.97
CA ALA A 74 0.97 5.54 0.52
C ALA A 74 2.25 6.26 0.09
N ASN A 75 2.64 7.30 0.81
CA ASN A 75 3.86 8.03 0.51
C ASN A 75 5.09 7.15 0.67
N GLU A 76 5.11 6.33 1.69
CA GLU A 76 6.21 5.38 1.90
C GLU A 76 6.26 4.35 0.78
N SER A 77 5.11 3.84 0.37
CA SER A 77 5.03 2.84 -0.71
C SER A 77 5.60 3.38 -2.01
N LYS A 78 5.36 4.65 -2.31
CA LYS A 78 5.92 5.29 -3.52
C LYS A 78 7.43 5.20 -3.53
N VAL A 79 8.07 5.44 -2.38
CA VAL A 79 9.52 5.39 -2.29
C VAL A 79 10.03 3.98 -2.55
N TRP A 80 9.41 2.98 -1.93
CA TRP A 80 9.85 1.59 -2.10
C TRP A 80 9.62 1.08 -3.52
N VAL A 81 8.53 1.49 -4.17
CA VAL A 81 8.29 1.16 -5.57
C VAL A 81 9.42 1.71 -6.43
N CYS A 82 9.79 2.97 -6.20
CA CYS A 82 10.88 3.59 -6.96
C CYS A 82 12.20 2.87 -6.74
N VAL A 83 12.50 2.50 -5.50
CA VAL A 83 13.74 1.79 -5.18
C VAL A 83 13.77 0.45 -5.91
N LEU A 84 12.69 -0.32 -5.86
CA LEU A 84 12.64 -1.62 -6.53
C LEU A 84 12.72 -1.48 -8.04
N ARG A 85 11.99 -0.50 -8.61
CA ARG A 85 12.03 -0.25 -10.04
C ARG A 85 13.46 0.05 -10.50
N ASP A 86 14.11 0.97 -9.79
CA ASP A 86 15.42 1.44 -10.21
C ASP A 86 16.51 0.41 -10.00
N THR A 87 16.42 -0.40 -8.94
CA THR A 87 17.40 -1.45 -8.70
C THR A 87 17.20 -2.65 -9.63
N ASN A 88 15.97 -2.93 -10.03
CA ASN A 88 15.66 -4.05 -10.92
C ASN A 88 15.91 -3.72 -12.39
N ASN A 89 15.74 -2.47 -12.75
CA ASN A 89 16.07 -2.00 -14.11
C ASN A 89 17.53 -1.61 -14.21
N GLY A 90 18.24 -1.69 -13.13
CA GLY A 90 19.53 -1.15 -12.78
C GLY A 90 20.58 -0.95 -13.85
N ALA A 91 20.59 -1.72 -14.89
CA ALA A 91 21.60 -1.60 -15.92
C ALA A 91 21.41 -0.36 -16.81
N ARG A 92 20.38 0.39 -16.53
CA ARG A 92 20.07 1.56 -17.34
C ARG A 92 20.93 2.74 -17.04
#